data_2861d724ed1a4659d3934f9a8b083ede
#
_entry.id   2861d724ed1a4659d3934f9a8b083ede
#
_cell.length_a   1.000
_cell.length_b   1.000
_cell.length_c   1.000
_cell.angle_alpha   90.00
_cell.angle_beta   90.00
_cell.angle_gamma   90.00
#
_symmetry.space_group_name_H-M   'P 1'
#
loop_
_entity.id
_entity.type
_entity.pdbx_description
1 polymer ?
#
loop_
_entity_poly.entity_id
_entity_poly.type
_entity_poly.pdbx_seq_one_letter_code
_entity_poly.pdbx_strand_id
1 'polypeptide(L)'
;MKACGGSVQTSVEDLSAGVLGTCEVFEENQVGSERYNFFTGCPSAKTCTMILRGGAEQFIEETERSLHDAIMIVRRAIKNDAVVAGGGAIEMELSRFLREHALTIAGKEQLLIAAYARALEIIPTQLCENAGFDCTLTLNKLREKHAKGGKWYGVDVNNEDIADNFDAFVWEPALVKKNALTAAAEAACLILNVDETIRNPKSNVNPPGALPGKGR
;
A
#
# COMPACT_ATOMS: atom_id res chain seq x y z
N MET A 1 26.30 -1.97 9.46
CA MET A 1 27.39 -1.15 8.88
C MET A 1 27.16 0.35 9.04
N LYS A 2 26.07 0.94 8.54
CA LYS A 2 25.82 2.40 8.71
C LYS A 2 25.79 2.88 10.17
N ALA A 3 25.32 2.06 11.10
CA ALA A 3 25.29 2.41 12.53
C ALA A 3 26.69 2.51 13.14
N CYS A 4 27.61 1.65 12.71
CA CYS A 4 28.99 1.66 13.16
C CYS A 4 29.87 2.69 12.43
N GLY A 5 29.36 3.35 11.38
CA GLY A 5 30.12 4.30 10.56
C GLY A 5 31.00 3.64 9.50
N GLY A 6 30.94 2.34 9.34
CA GLY A 6 31.70 1.62 8.31
C GLY A 6 31.06 1.69 6.92
N SER A 7 31.86 1.53 5.87
CA SER A 7 31.44 1.46 4.49
C SER A 7 31.67 0.07 3.89
N VAL A 8 30.76 -0.33 2.96
CA VAL A 8 30.87 -1.60 2.25
C VAL A 8 31.80 -1.42 1.06
N GLN A 9 32.79 -2.28 0.92
CA GLN A 9 33.69 -2.32 -0.21
C GLN A 9 33.40 -3.54 -1.08
N THR A 10 33.57 -3.40 -2.38
CA THR A 10 33.34 -4.48 -3.35
C THR A 10 34.58 -5.31 -3.61
N SER A 11 35.77 -4.76 -3.35
CA SER A 11 37.05 -5.42 -3.50
C SER A 11 37.79 -5.49 -2.17
N VAL A 12 38.55 -6.56 -1.96
CA VAL A 12 39.40 -6.74 -0.78
C VAL A 12 40.60 -5.75 -0.79
N GLU A 13 41.02 -5.33 -1.97
CA GLU A 13 42.13 -4.36 -2.16
C GLU A 13 41.78 -2.97 -1.65
N ASP A 14 40.46 -2.63 -1.63
CA ASP A 14 39.98 -1.34 -1.15
C ASP A 14 39.78 -1.27 0.38
N LEU A 15 40.10 -2.36 1.11
CA LEU A 15 40.01 -2.42 2.55
C LEU A 15 41.13 -1.59 3.19
N SER A 16 40.76 -0.52 3.85
CA SER A 16 41.65 0.36 4.61
C SER A 16 41.11 0.67 5.99
N ALA A 17 41.92 1.18 6.88
CA ALA A 17 41.45 1.60 8.21
C ALA A 17 40.37 2.66 8.17
N GLY A 18 40.28 3.48 7.10
CA GLY A 18 39.29 4.53 6.93
C GLY A 18 37.89 4.02 6.58
N VAL A 19 37.73 2.76 6.15
CA VAL A 19 36.43 2.16 5.85
C VAL A 19 35.84 1.35 7.01
N LEU A 20 36.62 1.20 8.09
CA LEU A 20 36.18 0.48 9.29
C LEU A 20 35.22 1.33 10.11
N GLY A 21 34.23 0.67 10.71
CA GLY A 21 33.37 1.26 11.72
C GLY A 21 33.83 0.93 13.14
N THR A 22 33.20 1.58 14.11
CA THR A 22 33.46 1.37 15.55
C THR A 22 32.19 1.00 16.28
N CYS A 23 32.28 0.15 17.30
CA CYS A 23 31.24 -0.14 18.26
C CYS A 23 31.90 -0.33 19.64
N GLU A 24 31.17 -0.11 20.72
CA GLU A 24 31.69 -0.30 22.08
C GLU A 24 31.80 -1.77 22.44
N VAL A 25 30.77 -2.56 22.11
CA VAL A 25 30.71 -3.97 22.42
C VAL A 25 30.23 -4.75 21.18
N PHE A 26 30.95 -5.81 20.88
CA PHE A 26 30.55 -6.87 19.96
C PHE A 26 30.51 -8.18 20.73
N GLU A 27 29.35 -8.85 20.72
CA GLU A 27 29.18 -10.13 21.37
C GLU A 27 28.28 -11.06 20.55
N GLU A 28 28.51 -12.36 20.69
CA GLU A 28 27.65 -13.41 20.16
C GLU A 28 26.86 -14.03 21.32
N ASN A 29 25.54 -13.91 21.26
CA ASN A 29 24.65 -14.49 22.25
C ASN A 29 23.66 -15.46 21.64
N GLN A 30 23.41 -16.56 22.33
CA GLN A 30 22.37 -17.51 21.95
C GLN A 30 21.02 -17.07 22.50
N VAL A 31 20.04 -16.92 21.62
CA VAL A 31 18.66 -16.58 21.96
C VAL A 31 17.75 -17.70 21.46
N GLY A 32 17.32 -18.56 22.36
CA GLY A 32 16.59 -19.77 21.99
C GLY A 32 17.50 -20.81 21.30
N SER A 33 17.14 -21.24 20.10
CA SER A 33 17.91 -22.18 19.28
C SER A 33 18.91 -21.49 18.35
N GLU A 34 18.88 -20.17 18.23
CA GLU A 34 19.67 -19.42 17.27
C GLU A 34 20.73 -18.54 17.92
N ARG A 35 21.79 -18.24 17.18
CA ARG A 35 22.86 -17.37 17.61
C ARG A 35 22.79 -16.04 16.89
N TYR A 36 22.93 -14.95 17.65
CA TYR A 36 22.89 -13.59 17.15
C TYR A 36 24.15 -12.83 17.49
N ASN A 37 24.63 -12.04 16.55
CA ASN A 37 25.74 -11.12 16.76
C ASN A 37 25.20 -9.74 17.14
N PHE A 38 25.53 -9.26 18.32
CA PHE A 38 25.11 -7.97 18.85
C PHE A 38 26.22 -6.93 18.68
N PHE A 39 25.85 -5.79 18.12
CA PHE A 39 26.69 -4.60 18.01
C PHE A 39 26.03 -3.49 18.81
N THR A 40 26.59 -3.14 19.96
CA THR A 40 26.06 -2.11 20.85
C THR A 40 27.01 -0.95 21.00
N GLY A 41 26.49 0.23 21.43
CA GLY A 41 27.28 1.43 21.55
C GLY A 41 27.82 1.98 20.22
N CYS A 42 27.02 1.88 19.14
CA CYS A 42 27.43 2.40 17.84
C CYS A 42 27.32 3.93 17.79
N PRO A 43 28.30 4.65 17.19
CA PRO A 43 28.33 6.13 17.18
C PRO A 43 27.13 6.77 16.47
N SER A 44 26.58 6.10 15.47
CA SER A 44 25.43 6.57 14.68
C SER A 44 24.20 5.67 14.89
N ALA A 45 23.78 5.51 16.14
CA ALA A 45 22.70 4.61 16.57
C ALA A 45 21.30 5.07 16.12
N LYS A 46 21.10 5.27 14.80
CA LYS A 46 19.79 5.57 14.17
C LYS A 46 19.11 4.31 13.62
N THR A 47 19.60 3.14 13.99
CA THR A 47 19.10 1.84 13.54
C THR A 47 18.76 0.98 14.73
N CYS A 48 17.72 0.17 14.61
CA CYS A 48 17.36 -0.86 15.56
C CYS A 48 17.06 -2.16 14.80
N THR A 49 17.16 -3.28 15.51
CA THR A 49 16.75 -4.59 15.00
C THR A 49 15.59 -5.08 15.85
N MET A 50 14.48 -5.43 15.23
CA MET A 50 13.33 -6.03 15.89
C MET A 50 13.34 -7.54 15.65
N ILE A 51 13.34 -8.33 16.71
CA ILE A 51 13.30 -9.79 16.63
C ILE A 51 11.85 -10.20 16.86
N LEU A 52 11.23 -10.79 15.82
CA LEU A 52 9.88 -11.32 15.89
C LEU A 52 9.94 -12.79 16.31
N ARG A 53 9.13 -13.15 17.32
CA ARG A 53 9.06 -14.51 17.86
C ARG A 53 7.61 -14.95 17.92
N GLY A 54 7.35 -16.20 17.56
CA GLY A 54 5.99 -16.77 17.58
C GLY A 54 6.02 -18.28 17.52
N GLY A 55 4.87 -18.90 17.77
CA GLY A 55 4.71 -20.36 17.81
C GLY A 55 4.68 -21.04 16.44
N ALA A 56 4.40 -20.31 15.37
CA ALA A 56 4.36 -20.83 14.00
C ALA A 56 4.93 -19.81 13.02
N GLU A 57 5.67 -20.30 12.03
CA GLU A 57 6.35 -19.51 11.02
C GLU A 57 5.40 -18.59 10.24
N GLN A 58 4.23 -19.09 9.88
CA GLN A 58 3.19 -18.30 9.18
C GLN A 58 2.77 -17.04 9.92
N PHE A 59 2.64 -17.11 11.25
CA PHE A 59 2.29 -15.94 12.06
C PHE A 59 3.44 -14.94 12.16
N ILE A 60 4.68 -15.41 12.14
CA ILE A 60 5.87 -14.55 12.15
C ILE A 60 5.98 -13.81 10.83
N GLU A 61 5.81 -14.49 9.68
CA GLU A 61 5.82 -13.90 8.35
C GLU A 61 4.70 -12.86 8.18
N GLU A 62 3.48 -13.15 8.64
CA GLU A 62 2.38 -12.19 8.60
C GLU A 62 2.63 -10.97 9.47
N THR A 63 3.23 -11.17 10.66
CA THR A 63 3.62 -10.09 11.56
C THR A 63 4.70 -9.21 10.92
N GLU A 64 5.70 -9.82 10.27
CA GLU A 64 6.75 -9.09 9.56
C GLU A 64 6.15 -8.22 8.45
N ARG A 65 5.26 -8.79 7.63
CA ARG A 65 4.59 -8.08 6.55
C ARG A 65 3.76 -6.90 7.06
N SER A 66 2.93 -7.13 8.07
CA SER A 66 2.08 -6.10 8.67
C SER A 66 2.91 -4.98 9.31
N LEU A 67 4.00 -5.33 9.99
CA LEU A 67 4.92 -4.37 10.59
C LEU A 67 5.64 -3.53 9.52
N HIS A 68 6.10 -4.17 8.45
CA HIS A 68 6.73 -3.49 7.32
C HIS A 68 5.77 -2.46 6.70
N ASP A 69 4.53 -2.84 6.45
CA ASP A 69 3.50 -1.95 5.89
C ASP A 69 3.23 -0.75 6.81
N ALA A 70 3.10 -0.98 8.12
CA ALA A 70 2.93 0.08 9.11
C ALA A 70 4.12 1.05 9.12
N ILE A 71 5.34 0.55 9.12
CA ILE A 71 6.57 1.38 9.07
C ILE A 71 6.61 2.22 7.79
N MET A 72 6.25 1.64 6.65
CA MET A 72 6.26 2.34 5.36
C MET A 72 5.21 3.45 5.30
N ILE A 73 4.03 3.25 5.87
CA ILE A 73 2.99 4.28 5.94
C ILE A 73 3.42 5.44 6.83
N VAL A 74 3.93 5.15 8.04
CA VAL A 74 4.44 6.18 8.96
C VAL A 74 5.59 6.97 8.32
N ARG A 75 6.54 6.29 7.67
CA ARG A 75 7.62 6.94 6.93
C ARG A 75 7.11 7.89 5.85
N ARG A 76 6.07 7.50 5.10
CA ARG A 76 5.46 8.34 4.07
C ARG A 76 4.71 9.52 4.66
N ALA A 77 3.98 9.33 5.75
CA ALA A 77 3.29 10.39 6.46
C ALA A 77 4.27 11.45 6.97
N ILE A 78 5.36 11.05 7.63
CA ILE A 78 6.40 11.97 8.13
C ILE A 78 7.08 12.71 6.98
N LYS A 79 7.34 12.05 5.85
CA LYS A 79 8.04 12.67 4.71
C LYS A 79 7.20 13.71 3.97
N ASN A 80 5.88 13.55 3.92
CA ASN A 80 5.00 14.36 3.08
C ASN A 80 4.06 15.29 3.87
N ASP A 81 4.06 15.22 5.20
CA ASP A 81 3.31 16.06 6.15
C ASP A 81 1.81 16.22 5.82
N ALA A 82 1.22 15.25 5.12
CA ALA A 82 -0.19 15.28 4.73
C ALA A 82 -0.85 13.92 4.86
N VAL A 83 -1.90 13.85 5.65
CA VAL A 83 -2.75 12.67 5.84
C VAL A 83 -4.20 12.98 5.51
N VAL A 84 -4.93 11.95 5.11
CA VAL A 84 -6.36 11.97 4.84
C VAL A 84 -7.03 10.83 5.59
N ALA A 85 -8.34 10.92 5.80
CA ALA A 85 -9.09 9.82 6.38
C ALA A 85 -9.18 8.65 5.38
N GLY A 86 -8.94 7.44 5.89
CA GLY A 86 -9.10 6.19 5.17
C GLY A 86 -10.54 5.64 5.20
N GLY A 87 -10.68 4.35 4.92
CA GLY A 87 -11.99 3.69 4.91
C GLY A 87 -12.94 4.20 3.83
N GLY A 88 -12.41 4.72 2.72
CA GLY A 88 -13.21 5.27 1.63
C GLY A 88 -13.75 6.69 1.87
N ALA A 89 -13.38 7.36 2.97
CA ALA A 89 -13.86 8.70 3.29
C ALA A 89 -13.46 9.74 2.24
N ILE A 90 -12.18 9.77 1.87
CA ILE A 90 -11.68 10.73 0.88
C ILE A 90 -12.26 10.48 -0.51
N GLU A 91 -12.47 9.21 -0.89
CA GLU A 91 -13.07 8.83 -2.16
C GLU A 91 -14.53 9.29 -2.24
N MET A 92 -15.27 9.16 -1.15
CA MET A 92 -16.65 9.67 -1.07
C MET A 92 -16.71 11.20 -1.18
N GLU A 93 -15.81 11.91 -0.51
CA GLU A 93 -15.73 13.37 -0.59
C GLU A 93 -15.36 13.85 -1.99
N LEU A 94 -14.39 13.17 -2.63
CA LEU A 94 -14.03 13.43 -4.02
C LEU A 94 -15.19 13.15 -4.98
N SER A 95 -15.94 12.05 -4.76
CA SER A 95 -17.15 11.75 -5.54
C SER A 95 -18.18 12.86 -5.43
N ARG A 96 -18.46 13.34 -4.22
CA ARG A 96 -19.37 14.48 -4.00
C ARG A 96 -18.91 15.72 -4.75
N PHE A 97 -17.64 16.11 -4.53
CA PHE A 97 -17.05 17.29 -5.17
C PHE A 97 -17.10 17.21 -6.70
N LEU A 98 -16.74 16.05 -7.28
CA LEU A 98 -16.77 15.86 -8.72
C LEU A 98 -18.19 15.90 -9.30
N ARG A 99 -19.20 15.41 -8.58
CA ARG A 99 -20.61 15.51 -9.00
C ARG A 99 -21.07 16.96 -9.02
N GLU A 100 -20.74 17.74 -8.00
CA GLU A 100 -21.04 19.18 -7.95
C GLU A 100 -20.31 19.92 -9.08
N HIS A 101 -19.05 19.62 -9.27
CA HIS A 101 -18.24 20.22 -10.35
C HIS A 101 -18.76 19.86 -11.75
N ALA A 102 -19.21 18.62 -11.96
CA ALA A 102 -19.78 18.19 -13.23
C ALA A 102 -20.97 19.04 -13.66
N LEU A 103 -21.80 19.52 -12.72
CA LEU A 103 -22.92 20.40 -13.03
C LEU A 103 -22.52 21.78 -13.56
N THR A 104 -21.28 22.20 -13.32
CA THR A 104 -20.76 23.49 -13.80
C THR A 104 -20.19 23.42 -15.22
N ILE A 105 -19.97 22.20 -15.75
CA ILE A 105 -19.37 21.95 -17.06
C ILE A 105 -20.47 21.58 -18.06
N ALA A 106 -20.47 22.24 -19.20
CA ALA A 106 -21.40 21.94 -20.28
C ALA A 106 -20.84 20.87 -21.23
N GLY A 107 -21.73 20.03 -21.78
CA GLY A 107 -21.38 19.10 -22.85
C GLY A 107 -21.06 17.66 -22.36
N LYS A 108 -20.34 16.91 -23.21
CA LYS A 108 -20.07 15.47 -23.00
C LYS A 108 -19.12 15.20 -21.81
N GLU A 109 -18.27 16.16 -21.50
CA GLU A 109 -17.30 16.07 -20.39
C GLU A 109 -17.99 15.89 -19.04
N GLN A 110 -19.16 16.49 -18.87
CA GLN A 110 -19.99 16.30 -17.67
C GLN A 110 -20.28 14.83 -17.37
N LEU A 111 -20.59 14.05 -18.40
CA LEU A 111 -20.90 12.63 -18.26
C LEU A 111 -19.66 11.80 -17.84
N LEU A 112 -18.50 12.16 -18.36
CA LEU A 112 -17.23 11.51 -18.00
C LEU A 112 -16.87 11.78 -16.55
N ILE A 113 -16.97 13.03 -16.11
CA ILE A 113 -16.70 13.41 -14.71
C ILE A 113 -17.68 12.70 -13.77
N ALA A 114 -18.97 12.64 -14.11
CA ALA A 114 -19.96 11.92 -13.33
C ALA A 114 -19.70 10.41 -13.26
N ALA A 115 -19.22 9.81 -14.35
CA ALA A 115 -18.83 8.40 -14.38
C ALA A 115 -17.59 8.14 -13.47
N TYR A 116 -16.59 9.01 -13.51
CA TYR A 116 -15.43 8.93 -12.65
C TYR A 116 -15.80 9.09 -11.17
N ALA A 117 -16.67 10.05 -10.84
CA ALA A 117 -17.19 10.24 -9.49
C ALA A 117 -17.87 8.97 -8.95
N ARG A 118 -18.64 8.29 -9.82
CA ARG A 118 -19.28 7.02 -9.47
C ARG A 118 -18.30 5.89 -9.29
N ALA A 119 -17.21 5.86 -10.06
CA ALA A 119 -16.16 4.86 -9.91
C ALA A 119 -15.45 4.96 -8.56
N LEU A 120 -15.28 6.15 -7.98
CA LEU A 120 -14.70 6.32 -6.66
C LEU A 120 -15.53 5.69 -5.54
N GLU A 121 -16.85 5.63 -5.69
CA GLU A 121 -17.75 5.01 -4.71
C GLU A 121 -17.63 3.48 -4.65
N ILE A 122 -16.95 2.85 -5.61
CA ILE A 122 -16.67 1.41 -5.60
C ILE A 122 -15.77 1.03 -4.42
N ILE A 123 -14.85 1.92 -4.00
CA ILE A 123 -13.91 1.63 -2.91
C ILE A 123 -14.63 1.38 -1.59
N PRO A 124 -15.46 2.31 -1.06
CA PRO A 124 -16.23 2.02 0.15
C PRO A 124 -17.23 0.86 -0.03
N THR A 125 -17.80 0.69 -1.22
CA THR A 125 -18.69 -0.44 -1.51
C THR A 125 -17.95 -1.77 -1.35
N GLN A 126 -16.77 -1.90 -1.94
CA GLN A 126 -15.94 -3.11 -1.83
C GLN A 126 -15.47 -3.39 -0.40
N LEU A 127 -15.21 -2.34 0.39
CA LEU A 127 -14.90 -2.51 1.81
C LEU A 127 -16.07 -3.14 2.57
N CYS A 128 -17.30 -2.68 2.31
CA CYS A 128 -18.50 -3.26 2.90
C CYS A 128 -18.72 -4.72 2.46
N GLU A 129 -18.58 -5.01 1.17
CA GLU A 129 -18.66 -6.38 0.64
C GLU A 129 -17.65 -7.32 1.28
N ASN A 130 -16.41 -6.91 1.39
CA ASN A 130 -15.35 -7.70 2.01
C ASN A 130 -15.60 -7.95 3.51
N ALA A 131 -16.26 -7.00 4.18
CA ALA A 131 -16.64 -7.11 5.58
C ALA A 131 -17.97 -7.86 5.80
N GLY A 132 -18.75 -8.07 4.72
CA GLY A 132 -19.96 -8.89 4.74
C GLY A 132 -21.23 -8.17 5.18
N PHE A 133 -21.29 -6.83 5.11
CA PHE A 133 -22.49 -6.09 5.48
C PHE A 133 -23.12 -5.29 4.31
N ASP A 134 -24.31 -4.73 4.51
CA ASP A 134 -25.10 -4.09 3.45
C ASP A 134 -24.42 -2.85 2.87
N CYS A 135 -23.85 -3.03 1.68
CA CYS A 135 -23.16 -1.99 0.93
C CYS A 135 -24.09 -0.85 0.54
N THR A 136 -25.33 -1.15 0.15
CA THR A 136 -26.27 -0.15 -0.35
C THR A 136 -26.71 0.80 0.76
N LEU A 137 -27.03 0.24 1.92
CA LEU A 137 -27.41 1.02 3.10
C LEU A 137 -26.26 1.93 3.54
N THR A 138 -25.06 1.36 3.68
CA THR A 138 -23.88 2.09 4.13
C THR A 138 -23.48 3.19 3.14
N LEU A 139 -23.51 2.91 1.83
CA LEU A 139 -23.21 3.91 0.82
C LEU A 139 -24.20 5.09 0.85
N ASN A 140 -25.49 4.82 1.05
CA ASN A 140 -26.50 5.87 1.17
C ASN A 140 -26.31 6.73 2.43
N LYS A 141 -25.96 6.11 3.57
CA LYS A 141 -25.60 6.82 4.78
C LYS A 141 -24.37 7.72 4.58
N LEU A 142 -23.32 7.22 3.88
CA LEU A 142 -22.13 7.99 3.55
C LEU A 142 -22.48 9.20 2.68
N ARG A 143 -23.26 9.00 1.60
CA ARG A 143 -23.72 10.10 0.74
C ARG A 143 -24.47 11.18 1.52
N GLU A 144 -25.37 10.76 2.42
CA GLU A 144 -26.10 11.69 3.28
C GLU A 144 -25.17 12.48 4.20
N LYS A 145 -24.21 11.81 4.83
CA LYS A 145 -23.23 12.46 5.73
C LYS A 145 -22.35 13.44 4.99
N HIS A 146 -21.80 13.06 3.85
CA HIS A 146 -20.96 13.94 3.03
C HIS A 146 -21.73 15.14 2.48
N ALA A 147 -23.01 14.95 2.12
CA ALA A 147 -23.89 16.07 1.73
C ALA A 147 -24.13 17.08 2.87
N LYS A 148 -24.10 16.61 4.12
CA LYS A 148 -24.19 17.46 5.33
C LYS A 148 -22.86 18.03 5.81
N GLY A 149 -21.77 17.85 5.06
CA GLY A 149 -20.44 18.37 5.37
C GLY A 149 -19.55 17.49 6.22
N GLY A 150 -19.93 16.24 6.47
CA GLY A 150 -19.11 15.23 7.18
C GLY A 150 -18.02 14.64 6.28
N LYS A 151 -17.01 15.41 5.92
CA LYS A 151 -15.96 15.08 4.95
C LYS A 151 -15.03 13.92 5.34
N TRP A 152 -14.97 13.56 6.63
CA TRP A 152 -14.09 12.52 7.15
C TRP A 152 -14.80 11.20 7.45
N TYR A 153 -16.11 11.13 7.17
CA TYR A 153 -16.88 9.92 7.37
C TYR A 153 -16.52 8.85 6.34
N GLY A 154 -16.20 7.66 6.82
CA GLY A 154 -15.89 6.48 6.02
C GLY A 154 -16.54 5.23 6.58
N VAL A 155 -16.22 4.09 6.00
CA VAL A 155 -16.70 2.77 6.45
C VAL A 155 -15.99 2.40 7.75
N ASP A 156 -16.75 2.00 8.76
CA ASP A 156 -16.27 1.38 9.99
C ASP A 156 -16.56 -0.12 9.95
N VAL A 157 -15.50 -0.89 9.73
CA VAL A 157 -15.58 -2.34 9.61
C VAL A 157 -15.87 -3.00 10.95
N ASN A 158 -15.48 -2.38 12.08
CA ASN A 158 -15.64 -2.96 13.41
C ASN A 158 -17.08 -2.88 13.91
N ASN A 159 -17.76 -1.77 13.60
CA ASN A 159 -19.15 -1.52 14.04
C ASN A 159 -20.17 -1.77 12.93
N GLU A 160 -19.76 -2.21 11.75
CA GLU A 160 -20.62 -2.44 10.57
C GLU A 160 -21.47 -1.22 10.17
N ASP A 161 -20.93 -0.02 10.35
CA ASP A 161 -21.60 1.24 10.08
C ASP A 161 -20.60 2.29 9.53
N ILE A 162 -20.96 3.55 9.63
CA ILE A 162 -20.12 4.70 9.23
C ILE A 162 -19.60 5.43 10.47
N ALA A 163 -18.36 5.85 10.43
CA ALA A 163 -17.73 6.64 11.50
C ALA A 163 -16.87 7.75 10.93
N ASP A 164 -16.51 8.71 11.79
CA ASP A 164 -15.45 9.68 11.48
C ASP A 164 -14.09 8.98 11.57
N ASN A 165 -13.55 8.62 10.42
CA ASN A 165 -12.31 7.87 10.33
C ASN A 165 -11.08 8.74 10.62
N PHE A 166 -11.21 10.06 10.62
CA PHE A 166 -10.12 10.93 11.04
C PHE A 166 -9.94 10.91 12.57
N ASP A 167 -11.04 10.98 13.30
CA ASP A 167 -11.06 10.87 14.76
C ASP A 167 -10.76 9.44 15.24
N ALA A 168 -11.12 8.43 14.44
CA ALA A 168 -10.80 7.03 14.69
C ALA A 168 -9.33 6.65 14.36
N PHE A 169 -8.47 7.61 14.00
CA PHE A 169 -7.07 7.42 13.62
C PHE A 169 -6.85 6.48 12.42
N VAL A 170 -7.85 6.33 11.57
CA VAL A 170 -7.70 5.62 10.29
C VAL A 170 -7.15 6.58 9.25
N TRP A 171 -5.84 6.78 9.29
CA TRP A 171 -5.15 7.75 8.44
C TRP A 171 -4.38 7.09 7.31
N GLU A 172 -4.42 7.74 6.16
CA GLU A 172 -3.62 7.37 5.00
C GLU A 172 -2.81 8.56 4.50
N PRO A 173 -1.56 8.35 4.02
CA PRO A 173 -0.80 9.44 3.42
C PRO A 173 -1.49 9.95 2.15
N ALA A 174 -1.71 11.25 2.07
CA ALA A 174 -2.38 11.87 0.92
C ALA A 174 -1.68 11.57 -0.42
N LEU A 175 -0.33 11.43 -0.40
CA LEU A 175 0.45 11.09 -1.57
C LEU A 175 0.09 9.72 -2.15
N VAL A 176 -0.19 8.73 -1.30
CA VAL A 176 -0.56 7.37 -1.74
C VAL A 176 -1.87 7.42 -2.51
N LYS A 177 -2.88 8.13 -1.99
CA LYS A 177 -4.17 8.31 -2.66
C LYS A 177 -4.01 9.04 -3.99
N LYS A 178 -3.23 10.11 -4.02
CA LYS A 178 -2.96 10.89 -5.23
C LYS A 178 -2.33 10.02 -6.32
N ASN A 179 -1.32 9.24 -5.97
CA ASN A 179 -0.65 8.34 -6.91
C ASN A 179 -1.59 7.23 -7.39
N ALA A 180 -2.39 6.64 -6.48
CA ALA A 180 -3.34 5.60 -6.83
C ALA A 180 -4.40 6.09 -7.84
N LEU A 181 -4.97 7.28 -7.61
CA LEU A 181 -5.94 7.88 -8.52
C LEU A 181 -5.35 8.21 -9.88
N THR A 182 -4.10 8.73 -9.91
CA THR A 182 -3.41 9.02 -11.17
C THR A 182 -3.14 7.74 -11.94
N ALA A 183 -2.57 6.72 -11.30
CA ALA A 183 -2.27 5.44 -11.95
C ALA A 183 -3.53 4.72 -12.44
N ALA A 184 -4.62 4.78 -11.66
CA ALA A 184 -5.90 4.21 -12.06
C ALA A 184 -6.49 4.92 -13.29
N ALA A 185 -6.41 6.25 -13.35
CA ALA A 185 -6.85 7.02 -14.50
C ALA A 185 -6.02 6.71 -15.76
N GLU A 186 -4.69 6.62 -15.64
CA GLU A 186 -3.81 6.23 -16.72
C GLU A 186 -4.12 4.82 -17.25
N ALA A 187 -4.31 3.85 -16.34
CA ALA A 187 -4.68 2.49 -16.70
C ALA A 187 -6.05 2.43 -17.42
N ALA A 188 -7.04 3.19 -16.95
CA ALA A 188 -8.34 3.29 -17.59
C ALA A 188 -8.21 3.87 -19.01
N CYS A 189 -7.41 4.92 -19.20
CA CYS A 189 -7.13 5.49 -20.52
C CYS A 189 -6.46 4.49 -21.46
N LEU A 190 -5.52 3.68 -20.96
CA LEU A 190 -4.89 2.63 -21.76
C LEU A 190 -5.91 1.57 -22.21
N ILE A 191 -6.82 1.16 -21.35
CA ILE A 191 -7.87 0.19 -21.68
C ILE A 191 -8.84 0.78 -22.73
N LEU A 192 -9.21 2.05 -22.58
CA LEU A 192 -10.10 2.74 -23.51
C LEU A 192 -9.49 2.94 -24.91
N ASN A 193 -8.15 2.94 -25.00
CA ASN A 193 -7.43 3.05 -26.28
C ASN A 193 -7.27 1.71 -27.03
N VAL A 194 -7.73 0.60 -26.44
CA VAL A 194 -7.66 -0.72 -27.08
C VAL A 194 -8.86 -0.90 -28.00
N ASP A 195 -8.64 -0.97 -29.30
CA ASP A 195 -9.69 -1.18 -30.30
C ASP A 195 -10.03 -2.67 -30.49
N GLU A 196 -9.01 -3.54 -30.47
CA GLU A 196 -9.20 -4.96 -30.73
C GLU A 196 -8.18 -5.81 -29.94
N THR A 197 -8.63 -6.96 -29.45
CA THR A 197 -7.76 -7.94 -28.79
C THR A 197 -7.67 -9.22 -29.61
N ILE A 198 -6.48 -9.55 -30.12
CA ILE A 198 -6.22 -10.76 -30.89
C ILE A 198 -5.67 -11.83 -29.94
N ARG A 199 -6.43 -12.92 -29.75
CA ARG A 199 -5.97 -14.07 -29.00
C ARG A 199 -5.16 -15.01 -29.92
N ASN A 200 -3.85 -15.02 -29.72
CA ASN A 200 -2.98 -15.95 -30.42
C ASN A 200 -2.87 -17.28 -29.61
N PRO A 201 -3.24 -18.45 -30.18
CA PRO A 201 -3.02 -19.73 -29.51
C PRO A 201 -1.51 -19.96 -29.35
N LYS A 202 -1.12 -20.54 -28.21
CA LYS A 202 0.28 -20.89 -27.95
C LYS A 202 0.77 -21.81 -29.08
N SER A 203 1.78 -21.38 -29.84
CA SER A 203 2.44 -22.22 -30.81
C SER A 203 3.22 -23.30 -30.07
N ASN A 204 2.92 -24.57 -30.37
CA ASN A 204 3.72 -25.71 -29.94
C ASN A 204 5.01 -25.77 -30.78
N VAL A 205 5.88 -24.80 -30.63
CA VAL A 205 7.22 -24.87 -31.22
C VAL A 205 8.07 -25.68 -30.26
N ASN A 206 8.24 -26.95 -30.55
CA ASN A 206 9.27 -27.73 -29.87
C ASN A 206 10.63 -27.08 -30.19
N PRO A 207 11.46 -26.79 -29.17
CA PRO A 207 12.80 -26.28 -29.44
C PRO A 207 13.56 -27.27 -30.35
N PRO A 208 14.41 -26.81 -31.29
CA PRO A 208 15.18 -27.68 -32.16
C PRO A 208 16.01 -28.65 -31.31
N GLY A 209 15.73 -29.97 -31.44
CA GLY A 209 16.39 -30.99 -30.66
C GLY A 209 15.54 -31.72 -29.62
N ALA A 210 14.29 -31.39 -29.41
CA ALA A 210 13.39 -32.16 -28.57
C ALA A 210 12.93 -33.42 -29.30
N LEU A 211 13.27 -34.58 -28.79
CA LEU A 211 12.78 -35.87 -29.27
C LEU A 211 11.25 -35.92 -29.14
N PRO A 212 10.53 -36.50 -30.13
CA PRO A 212 9.08 -36.66 -30.07
C PRO A 212 8.71 -37.50 -28.86
N GLY A 213 8.05 -36.90 -27.88
CA GLY A 213 7.54 -37.58 -26.71
C GLY A 213 6.55 -38.65 -27.11
N LYS A 214 6.81 -39.90 -26.74
CA LYS A 214 5.87 -41.02 -26.87
C LYS A 214 4.58 -40.62 -26.13
N GLY A 215 3.50 -40.58 -26.90
CA GLY A 215 2.17 -40.36 -26.33
C GLY A 215 1.82 -41.45 -25.31
N ARG A 216 1.19 -41.02 -24.26
CA ARG A 216 0.35 -41.83 -23.37
C ARG A 216 -1.05 -41.29 -23.44
#